data_a25ec2d5a6c15cdcf7ae752b987137f5
#
_entry.id   a25ec2d5a6c15cdcf7ae752b987137f5
#
_cell.length_a   1.000
_cell.length_b   1.000
_cell.length_c   1.000
_cell.angle_alpha   90.00
_cell.angle_beta   90.00
_cell.angle_gamma   90.00
#
_symmetry.space_group_name_H-M   'P 1'
#
loop_
_entity.id
_entity.type
_entity.pdbx_description
1 polymer ?
#
loop_
_entity_poly.entity_id
_entity_poly.type
_entity_poly.pdbx_seq_one_letter_code
_entity_poly.pdbx_strand_id
1 'polypeptide(L)'
;MIRTQTNLDVADNSGARRVECIKVLGGSRRRTATIGDVIVVSVKDAIPRGKVKKGDILKAVIVRTTYPIRRPDGSAIRFDRNAAVLINNQGEPIGTRIFGPVTRELRARRYMKIISLAPEVL
;
A
#
# COMPACT_ATOMS: atom_id res chain seq x y z
N MET A 1 -2.51 -11.21 -5.98
CA MET A 1 -1.21 -10.52 -5.95
C MET A 1 -1.24 -9.28 -6.81
N ILE A 2 -0.42 -8.32 -6.49
CA ILE A 2 -0.40 -7.04 -7.19
C ILE A 2 0.60 -7.12 -8.35
N ARG A 3 0.14 -6.72 -9.52
CA ARG A 3 0.96 -6.67 -10.75
C ARG A 3 0.90 -5.27 -11.34
N THR A 4 1.67 -5.04 -12.40
CA THR A 4 1.50 -3.81 -13.19
C THR A 4 0.06 -3.72 -13.69
N GLN A 5 -0.46 -2.50 -13.76
CA GLN A 5 -1.85 -2.17 -14.13
C GLN A 5 -2.91 -2.58 -13.10
N THR A 6 -2.53 -3.12 -11.95
CA THR A 6 -3.49 -3.36 -10.86
C THR A 6 -3.90 -2.04 -10.23
N ASN A 7 -5.21 -1.83 -10.07
CA ASN A 7 -5.75 -0.68 -9.36
C ASN A 7 -5.84 -0.98 -7.87
N LEU A 8 -5.46 0.00 -7.05
CA LEU A 8 -5.52 -0.11 -5.61
C LEU A 8 -6.21 1.11 -5.02
N ASP A 9 -6.94 0.90 -3.92
CA ASP A 9 -7.44 2.00 -3.12
C ASP A 9 -6.28 2.57 -2.29
N VAL A 10 -6.37 3.85 -1.96
CA VAL A 10 -5.39 4.50 -1.08
C VAL A 10 -5.96 4.55 0.32
N ALA A 11 -5.22 4.01 1.27
CA ALA A 11 -5.67 3.84 2.66
C ALA A 11 -5.17 4.94 3.58
N ASP A 12 -4.85 6.12 3.05
CA ASP A 12 -4.36 7.24 3.85
C ASP A 12 -5.08 8.54 3.47
N ASN A 13 -4.76 9.60 4.23
CA ASN A 13 -5.34 10.92 4.03
C ASN A 13 -4.44 11.85 3.20
N SER A 14 -3.58 11.31 2.36
CA SER A 14 -2.71 12.11 1.48
C SER A 14 -3.48 12.88 0.40
N GLY A 15 -4.72 12.47 0.13
CA GLY A 15 -5.55 13.08 -0.90
C GLY A 15 -5.78 12.21 -2.11
N ALA A 16 -4.94 11.21 -2.36
CA ALA A 16 -5.18 10.24 -3.41
C ALA A 16 -6.29 9.27 -2.97
N ARG A 17 -7.14 8.89 -3.91
CA ARG A 17 -8.22 7.91 -3.66
C ARG A 17 -7.93 6.58 -4.30
N ARG A 18 -7.37 6.59 -5.50
CA ARG A 18 -7.06 5.40 -6.26
C ARG A 18 -5.76 5.58 -7.02
N VAL A 19 -4.98 4.51 -7.04
CA VAL A 19 -3.71 4.48 -7.77
C VAL A 19 -3.63 3.22 -8.61
N GLU A 20 -2.76 3.25 -9.61
CA GLU A 20 -2.49 2.10 -10.46
C GLU A 20 -1.02 1.74 -10.34
N CYS A 21 -0.73 0.45 -10.13
CA CYS A 21 0.63 -0.06 -10.08
C CYS A 21 1.26 0.00 -11.47
N ILE A 22 2.38 0.69 -11.61
CA ILE A 22 3.14 0.75 -12.86
C ILE A 22 4.42 -0.06 -12.82
N LYS A 23 4.96 -0.34 -11.63
CA LYS A 23 6.16 -1.17 -11.50
C LYS A 23 6.22 -1.80 -10.13
N VAL A 24 6.65 -3.06 -10.07
CA VAL A 24 6.95 -3.76 -8.82
C VAL A 24 8.45 -3.66 -8.57
N LEU A 25 8.84 -3.13 -7.42
CA LEU A 25 10.23 -2.98 -7.01
C LEU A 25 10.72 -4.24 -6.29
N GLY A 26 12.03 -4.43 -6.23
CA GLY A 26 12.65 -5.53 -5.51
C GLY A 26 13.40 -6.54 -6.38
N GLY A 27 13.70 -6.18 -7.63
CA GLY A 27 14.50 -7.02 -8.53
C GLY A 27 14.03 -6.95 -9.97
N SER A 28 14.93 -7.18 -10.92
CA SER A 28 14.65 -7.02 -12.33
C SER A 28 13.64 -8.03 -12.88
N ARG A 29 13.46 -9.18 -12.20
CA ARG A 29 12.53 -10.23 -12.62
C ARG A 29 11.26 -10.29 -11.77
N ARG A 30 11.13 -9.39 -10.82
CA ARG A 30 9.98 -9.42 -9.93
C ARG A 30 8.75 -8.88 -10.66
N ARG A 31 7.69 -9.69 -10.70
CA ARG A 31 6.46 -9.37 -11.42
C ARG A 31 5.25 -9.14 -10.53
N THR A 32 5.29 -9.64 -9.29
CA THR A 32 4.17 -9.57 -8.37
C THR A 32 4.61 -9.04 -7.02
N ALA A 33 3.69 -8.37 -6.34
CA ALA A 33 3.90 -7.82 -5.01
C ALA A 33 2.80 -8.26 -4.07
N THR A 34 3.12 -8.31 -2.79
CA THR A 34 2.18 -8.62 -1.72
C THR A 34 2.34 -7.59 -0.59
N ILE A 35 1.68 -7.83 0.55
CA ILE A 35 1.73 -6.90 1.69
C ILE A 35 3.16 -6.65 2.13
N GLY A 36 3.47 -5.38 2.35
CA GLY A 36 4.80 -4.94 2.74
C GLY A 36 5.77 -4.69 1.60
N ASP A 37 5.38 -5.01 0.38
CA ASP A 37 6.21 -4.70 -0.78
C ASP A 37 5.99 -3.27 -1.25
N VAL A 38 7.04 -2.67 -1.80
CA VAL A 38 6.99 -1.32 -2.35
C VAL A 38 6.76 -1.41 -3.85
N ILE A 39 5.81 -0.62 -4.34
CA ILE A 39 5.52 -0.51 -5.77
C ILE A 39 5.58 0.95 -6.18
N VAL A 40 5.77 1.20 -7.47
CA VAL A 40 5.61 2.53 -8.06
C VAL A 40 4.20 2.63 -8.61
N VAL A 41 3.51 3.70 -8.24
CA VAL A 41 2.10 3.90 -8.62
C VAL A 41 1.92 5.25 -9.31
N SER A 42 0.88 5.31 -10.14
CA SER A 42 0.38 6.55 -10.74
C SER A 42 -0.96 6.87 -10.10
N VAL A 43 -1.14 8.11 -9.64
CA VAL A 43 -2.40 8.55 -9.03
C VAL A 43 -3.44 8.74 -10.10
N LYS A 44 -4.53 7.97 -10.03
CA LYS A 44 -5.62 8.01 -11.02
C LYS A 44 -6.81 8.84 -10.55
N ASP A 45 -6.99 9.00 -9.25
CA ASP A 45 -8.08 9.78 -8.69
C ASP A 45 -7.60 10.41 -7.37
N ALA A 46 -7.82 11.71 -7.23
CA ALA A 46 -7.37 12.46 -6.06
C ALA A 46 -8.33 13.61 -5.78
N ILE A 47 -8.38 14.02 -4.50
CA ILE A 47 -9.15 15.21 -4.12
C ILE A 47 -8.42 16.48 -4.60
N PRO A 48 -9.16 17.58 -4.91
CA PRO A 48 -8.54 18.76 -5.53
C PRO A 48 -7.47 19.46 -4.71
N ARG A 49 -7.52 19.37 -3.38
CA ARG A 49 -6.61 20.10 -2.48
C ARG A 49 -5.74 19.17 -1.62
N GLY A 50 -5.53 17.95 -2.06
CA GLY A 50 -4.68 17.01 -1.33
C GLY A 50 -3.20 17.28 -1.51
N LYS A 51 -2.39 16.56 -0.73
CA LYS A 51 -0.92 16.60 -0.82
C LYS A 51 -0.40 16.04 -2.13
N VAL A 52 -1.18 15.17 -2.79
CA VAL A 52 -0.85 14.57 -4.07
C VAL A 52 -1.93 14.91 -5.08
N LYS A 53 -1.56 14.92 -6.35
CA LYS A 53 -2.44 15.29 -7.45
C LYS A 53 -2.58 14.13 -8.43
N LYS A 54 -3.70 14.13 -9.17
CA LYS A 54 -3.90 13.18 -10.27
C LYS A 54 -2.74 13.25 -11.25
N GLY A 55 -2.21 12.09 -11.61
CA GLY A 55 -1.08 11.97 -12.52
C GLY A 55 0.29 11.90 -11.85
N ASP A 56 0.37 12.16 -10.55
CA ASP A 56 1.64 12.05 -9.82
C ASP A 56 2.12 10.59 -9.81
N ILE A 57 3.44 10.42 -9.88
CA ILE A 57 4.08 9.12 -9.80
C ILE A 57 4.83 9.05 -8.47
N LEU A 58 4.45 8.07 -7.65
CA LEU A 58 4.94 7.95 -6.28
C LEU A 58 5.21 6.49 -5.95
N LYS A 59 5.89 6.27 -4.84
CA LYS A 59 6.04 4.94 -4.25
C LYS A 59 4.92 4.68 -3.25
N ALA A 60 4.54 3.42 -3.12
CA ALA A 60 3.52 3.01 -2.18
C ALA A 60 3.87 1.66 -1.57
N VAL A 61 3.41 1.42 -0.35
CA VAL A 61 3.53 0.15 0.35
C VAL A 61 2.15 -0.50 0.35
N ILE A 62 2.07 -1.75 -0.05
CA ILE A 62 0.82 -2.51 -0.05
C ILE A 62 0.48 -2.89 1.39
N VAL A 63 -0.72 -2.53 1.83
CA VAL A 63 -1.18 -2.81 3.21
C VAL A 63 -2.32 -3.81 3.27
N ARG A 64 -3.09 -3.96 2.19
CA ARG A 64 -4.18 -4.94 2.09
C ARG A 64 -4.20 -5.55 0.70
N THR A 65 -4.49 -6.85 0.62
CA THR A 65 -4.65 -7.55 -0.66
C THR A 65 -5.86 -8.46 -0.62
N THR A 66 -6.44 -8.70 -1.78
CA THR A 66 -7.47 -9.74 -1.95
C THR A 66 -6.88 -11.13 -1.97
N TYR A 67 -5.59 -11.27 -2.23
CA TYR A 67 -4.90 -12.56 -2.22
C TYR A 67 -4.55 -12.94 -0.77
N PRO A 68 -4.87 -14.17 -0.33
CA PRO A 68 -4.64 -14.58 1.06
C PRO A 68 -3.16 -14.58 1.41
N ILE A 69 -2.86 -14.12 2.63
CA ILE A 69 -1.54 -14.25 3.24
C ILE A 69 -1.61 -15.35 4.28
N ARG A 70 -0.79 -16.37 4.11
CA ARG A 70 -0.72 -17.48 5.04
C ARG A 70 0.27 -17.17 6.16
N ARG A 71 -0.11 -17.55 7.37
CA ARG A 71 0.71 -17.34 8.57
C ARG A 71 1.24 -18.67 9.09
N PRO A 72 2.35 -18.64 9.86
CA PRO A 72 2.96 -19.88 10.39
C PRO A 72 2.04 -20.72 11.26
N ASP A 73 1.04 -20.12 11.90
CA ASP A 73 0.07 -20.82 12.74
C ASP A 73 -1.03 -21.55 11.95
N GLY A 74 -0.97 -21.51 10.62
CA GLY A 74 -1.97 -22.13 9.75
C GLY A 74 -3.14 -21.24 9.39
N SER A 75 -3.27 -20.07 9.99
CA SER A 75 -4.32 -19.11 9.63
C SER A 75 -3.96 -18.36 8.35
N ALA A 76 -4.97 -17.73 7.74
CA ALA A 76 -4.78 -16.90 6.58
C ALA A 76 -5.63 -15.65 6.72
N ILE A 77 -5.14 -14.54 6.18
CA ILE A 77 -5.88 -13.28 6.16
C ILE A 77 -5.98 -12.77 4.73
N ARG A 78 -7.15 -12.28 4.36
CA ARG A 78 -7.37 -11.59 3.09
C ARG A 78 -8.39 -10.48 3.28
N PHE A 79 -8.39 -9.54 2.35
CA PHE A 79 -9.30 -8.40 2.36
C PHE A 79 -10.16 -8.40 1.09
N ASP A 80 -11.21 -7.59 1.09
CA ASP A 80 -12.11 -7.48 -0.07
C ASP A 80 -11.48 -6.69 -1.21
N ARG A 81 -10.55 -5.79 -0.90
CA ARG A 81 -9.90 -4.92 -1.87
C ARG A 81 -8.41 -4.79 -1.60
N ASN A 82 -7.67 -4.50 -2.66
CA ASN A 82 -6.27 -4.14 -2.54
C ASN A 82 -6.16 -2.68 -2.10
N ALA A 83 -5.26 -2.39 -1.19
CA ALA A 83 -5.01 -1.04 -0.72
C ALA A 83 -3.53 -0.80 -0.46
N ALA A 84 -3.13 0.45 -0.64
CA ALA A 84 -1.75 0.87 -0.46
C ALA A 84 -1.70 2.20 0.29
N VAL A 85 -0.55 2.46 0.91
CA VAL A 85 -0.24 3.72 1.59
C VAL A 85 0.90 4.37 0.83
N LEU A 86 0.73 5.64 0.45
CA LEU A 86 1.76 6.38 -0.26
C LEU A 86 2.90 6.74 0.67
N ILE A 87 4.12 6.58 0.17
CA ILE A 87 5.34 6.88 0.93
C ILE A 87 6.22 7.83 0.13
N ASN A 88 7.10 8.55 0.84
CA ASN A 88 8.10 9.40 0.23
C ASN A 88 9.38 8.60 -0.10
N ASN A 89 10.41 9.27 -0.58
CA ASN A 89 11.66 8.61 -0.95
C ASN A 89 12.43 8.04 0.25
N GLN A 90 12.14 8.50 1.46
CA GLN A 90 12.72 7.97 2.70
C GLN A 90 11.93 6.77 3.26
N GLY A 91 10.85 6.37 2.60
CA GLY A 91 10.02 5.26 3.06
C GLY A 91 9.00 5.63 4.14
N GLU A 92 8.78 6.92 4.39
CA GLU A 92 7.82 7.39 5.37
C GLU A 92 6.47 7.70 4.73
N PRO A 93 5.35 7.48 5.47
CA PRO A 93 4.02 7.81 4.94
C PRO A 93 3.91 9.31 4.64
N ILE A 94 3.31 9.64 3.51
CA ILE A 94 3.00 11.03 3.14
C ILE A 94 1.84 11.54 3.98
N GLY A 95 0.83 10.71 4.20
CA GLY A 95 -0.32 11.06 5.02
C GLY A 95 -0.04 10.96 6.51
N THR A 96 -0.94 11.53 7.30
CA THR A 96 -0.85 11.52 8.76
C THR A 96 -1.80 10.51 9.41
N ARG A 97 -2.71 9.91 8.64
CA ARG A 97 -3.69 8.94 9.12
C ARG A 97 -3.79 7.76 8.14
N ILE A 98 -4.05 6.59 8.69
CA ILE A 98 -4.32 5.39 7.91
C ILE A 98 -5.78 5.01 8.14
N PHE A 99 -6.49 4.66 7.07
CA PHE A 99 -7.89 4.23 7.13
C PHE A 99 -8.00 2.72 7.01
N GLY A 100 -8.75 2.11 7.90
CA GLY A 100 -8.98 0.69 7.92
C GLY A 100 -7.81 -0.11 8.48
N PRO A 101 -7.95 -1.44 8.52
CA PRO A 101 -6.93 -2.30 9.12
C PRO A 101 -5.69 -2.45 8.23
N VAL A 102 -4.57 -2.71 8.87
CA VAL A 102 -3.34 -3.17 8.21
C VAL A 102 -2.93 -4.51 8.82
N THR A 103 -2.01 -5.22 8.20
CA THR A 103 -1.54 -6.49 8.72
C THR A 103 -0.24 -6.32 9.51
N ARG A 104 -0.02 -7.20 10.49
CA ARG A 104 1.21 -7.18 11.28
C ARG A 104 2.45 -7.60 10.51
N GLU A 105 2.31 -8.15 9.31
CA GLU A 105 3.42 -8.47 8.42
C GLU A 105 4.25 -7.23 8.05
N LEU A 106 3.67 -6.03 8.13
CA LEU A 106 4.39 -4.79 7.91
C LEU A 106 5.50 -4.55 8.95
N ARG A 107 5.36 -5.08 10.16
CA ARG A 107 6.38 -4.98 11.21
C ARG A 107 7.68 -5.65 10.79
N ALA A 108 7.57 -6.82 10.16
CA ALA A 108 8.73 -7.56 9.67
C ALA A 108 9.43 -6.81 8.53
N ARG A 109 8.72 -5.94 7.82
CA ARG A 109 9.26 -5.11 6.75
C ARG A 109 9.67 -3.71 7.20
N ARG A 110 9.68 -3.46 8.52
CA ARG A 110 10.12 -2.21 9.16
C ARG A 110 9.24 -0.99 8.89
N TYR A 111 7.97 -1.18 8.57
CA TYR A 111 7.02 -0.08 8.39
C TYR A 111 6.28 0.24 9.69
N MET A 112 7.04 0.54 10.74
CA MET A 112 6.48 0.79 12.07
C MET A 112 5.63 2.05 12.13
N LYS A 113 5.95 3.08 11.35
CA LYS A 113 5.15 4.29 11.28
C LYS A 113 3.75 4.01 10.74
N ILE A 114 3.65 3.19 9.71
CA ILE A 114 2.35 2.80 9.15
C ILE A 114 1.54 2.04 10.21
N ILE A 115 2.16 1.11 10.92
CA ILE A 115 1.50 0.36 11.98
C ILE A 115 1.01 1.28 13.09
N SER A 116 1.83 2.26 13.50
CA SER A 116 1.47 3.17 14.58
C SER A 116 0.33 4.11 14.21
N LEU A 117 0.17 4.43 12.93
CA LEU A 117 -0.91 5.30 12.45
C LEU A 117 -2.20 4.53 12.14
N ALA A 118 -2.13 3.21 12.03
CA ALA A 118 -3.29 2.41 11.68
C ALA A 118 -4.24 2.25 12.87
N PRO A 119 -5.58 2.30 12.62
CA PRO A 119 -6.56 2.14 13.71
C PRO A 119 -6.64 0.70 14.19
N GLU A 120 -6.26 -0.27 13.37
CA GLU A 120 -6.33 -1.69 13.70
C GLU A 120 -5.21 -2.45 12.98
N VAL A 121 -4.54 -3.34 13.69
CA VAL A 121 -3.48 -4.19 13.15
C VAL A 121 -3.91 -5.65 13.29
N LEU A 122 -4.14 -6.30 12.20
CA LEU A 122 -4.53 -7.70 12.12
C LEU A 122 -3.32 -8.58 11.78
#